data_24237115d5c223986d851bb01eaa566d
#
_entry.id   24237115d5c223986d851bb01eaa566d
#
_cell.length_a   1.000
_cell.length_b   1.000
_cell.length_c   1.000
_cell.angle_alpha   90.00
_cell.angle_beta   90.00
_cell.angle_gamma   90.00
#
_symmetry.space_group_name_H-M   'P 1'
#
loop_
_entity.id
_entity.type
_entity.pdbx_description
1 polymer ?
#
loop_
_entity_poly.entity_id
_entity_poly.type
_entity_poly.pdbx_seq_one_letter_code
_entity_poly.pdbx_strand_id
1 'polypeptide(L)'
;MEYQVRAARITDVERIVALWTAVEPHAAEAARAATDLLRQLVYLPQASVLVAESGRTVVGAAVLALRTSVRAGGNVGVVDLLVADPRHDAERVAESLATEILRSARNKGCAVVEAALPAGSPGLPVLERFGFEAAAPRTETILAARRARATGG
;
A
#
# COMPACT_ATOMS: atom_id res chain seq x y z
N MET A 1 22.96 -2.29 6.77
CA MET A 1 22.59 -1.44 5.61
C MET A 1 21.32 -0.69 5.93
N GLU A 2 21.36 0.60 5.81
CA GLU A 2 20.17 1.43 6.05
C GLU A 2 19.37 1.62 4.78
N TYR A 3 18.05 1.62 4.93
CA TYR A 3 17.14 1.92 3.85
C TYR A 3 16.57 3.31 4.08
N GLN A 4 16.56 4.13 3.05
CA GLN A 4 15.99 5.46 3.12
C GLN A 4 14.62 5.47 2.49
N VAL A 5 13.66 6.06 3.18
CA VAL A 5 12.28 6.18 2.69
C VAL A 5 12.03 7.61 2.25
N ARG A 6 11.45 7.76 1.09
CA ARG A 6 11.07 9.06 0.54
C ARG A 6 9.73 8.99 -0.19
N ALA A 7 9.16 10.14 -0.48
CA ALA A 7 7.99 10.20 -1.32
C ALA A 7 8.32 9.70 -2.73
N ALA A 8 7.42 8.94 -3.32
CA ALA A 8 7.58 8.47 -4.68
C ALA A 8 7.43 9.60 -5.68
N ARG A 9 8.16 9.50 -6.76
CA ARG A 9 8.07 10.39 -7.92
C ARG A 9 7.38 9.64 -9.05
N ILE A 10 6.91 10.37 -10.04
CA ILE A 10 6.29 9.77 -11.22
C ILE A 10 7.20 8.71 -11.89
N THR A 11 8.50 8.95 -11.85
CA THR A 11 9.50 8.04 -12.41
C THR A 11 9.67 6.74 -11.63
N ASP A 12 9.15 6.66 -10.41
CA ASP A 12 9.22 5.44 -9.59
C ASP A 12 8.07 4.47 -9.86
N VAL A 13 7.00 4.92 -10.51
CA VAL A 13 5.75 4.17 -10.61
C VAL A 13 5.93 2.80 -11.28
N GLU A 14 6.68 2.73 -12.38
CA GLU A 14 6.92 1.46 -13.06
C GLU A 14 7.67 0.47 -12.17
N ARG A 15 8.63 0.95 -11.40
CA ARG A 15 9.39 0.11 -10.46
C ARG A 15 8.50 -0.38 -9.31
N ILE A 16 7.61 0.47 -8.80
CA ILE A 16 6.65 0.08 -7.75
C ILE A 16 5.78 -1.07 -8.25
N VAL A 17 5.23 -0.94 -9.45
CA VAL A 17 4.37 -1.99 -10.04
C VAL A 17 5.17 -3.28 -10.28
N ALA A 18 6.41 -3.16 -10.74
CA ALA A 18 7.29 -4.31 -10.93
C ALA A 18 7.56 -5.06 -9.60
N LEU A 19 7.80 -4.33 -8.52
CA LEU A 19 7.96 -4.93 -7.19
C LEU A 19 6.69 -5.64 -6.73
N TRP A 20 5.56 -4.99 -6.92
CA TRP A 20 4.26 -5.54 -6.52
C TRP A 20 3.95 -6.83 -7.28
N THR A 21 4.11 -6.81 -8.61
CA THR A 21 3.82 -7.99 -9.43
C THR A 21 4.80 -9.14 -9.20
N ALA A 22 5.99 -8.83 -8.72
CA ALA A 22 6.98 -9.87 -8.39
C ALA A 22 6.62 -10.63 -7.11
N VAL A 23 5.94 -9.98 -6.15
CA VAL A 23 5.62 -10.59 -4.85
C VAL A 23 4.17 -11.05 -4.73
N GLU A 24 3.26 -10.53 -5.55
CA GLU A 24 1.85 -10.92 -5.55
C GLU A 24 1.46 -11.44 -6.93
N PRO A 25 1.28 -12.76 -7.09
CA PRO A 25 1.03 -13.37 -8.41
C PRO A 25 -0.18 -12.83 -9.16
N HIS A 26 -1.22 -12.42 -8.42
CA HIS A 26 -2.46 -11.91 -9.04
C HIS A 26 -2.36 -10.45 -9.49
N ALA A 27 -1.28 -9.77 -9.12
CA ALA A 27 -1.11 -8.35 -9.43
C ALA A 27 -0.95 -8.08 -10.93
N ALA A 28 -0.44 -9.05 -11.69
CA ALA A 28 -0.20 -8.89 -13.12
C ALA A 28 -1.44 -8.44 -13.90
N GLU A 29 -2.62 -8.94 -13.53
CA GLU A 29 -3.88 -8.60 -14.19
C GLU A 29 -4.28 -7.13 -13.95
N ALA A 30 -3.93 -6.59 -12.80
CA ALA A 30 -4.27 -5.23 -12.41
C ALA A 30 -3.12 -4.24 -12.66
N ALA A 31 -1.99 -4.68 -13.16
CA ALA A 31 -0.77 -3.87 -13.26
C ALA A 31 -0.96 -2.58 -14.05
N ARG A 32 -1.67 -2.64 -15.18
CA ARG A 32 -1.90 -1.47 -16.03
C ARG A 32 -2.76 -0.42 -15.33
N ALA A 33 -3.87 -0.86 -14.74
CA ALA A 33 -4.75 0.04 -14.00
C ALA A 33 -4.06 0.62 -12.77
N ALA A 34 -3.27 -0.19 -12.08
CA ALA A 34 -2.49 0.25 -10.93
C ALA A 34 -1.44 1.30 -11.32
N THR A 35 -0.78 1.10 -12.46
CA THR A 35 0.20 2.07 -12.99
C THR A 35 -0.46 3.42 -13.23
N ASP A 36 -1.61 3.42 -13.90
CA ASP A 36 -2.35 4.66 -14.20
C ASP A 36 -2.81 5.35 -12.92
N LEU A 37 -3.30 4.58 -11.95
CA LEU A 37 -3.73 5.13 -10.66
C LEU A 37 -2.56 5.70 -9.88
N LEU A 38 -1.44 5.01 -9.80
CA LEU A 38 -0.25 5.47 -9.07
C LEU A 38 0.28 6.79 -9.65
N ARG A 39 0.23 6.96 -10.98
CA ARG A 39 0.64 8.21 -11.62
C ARG A 39 -0.20 9.40 -11.14
N GLN A 40 -1.45 9.16 -10.78
CA GLN A 40 -2.31 10.19 -10.19
C GLN A 40 -2.02 10.37 -8.70
N LEU A 41 -1.90 9.26 -7.97
CA LEU A 41 -1.74 9.29 -6.52
C LEU A 41 -0.48 9.99 -6.03
N VAL A 42 0.61 9.96 -6.80
CA VAL A 42 1.85 10.64 -6.41
C VAL A 42 1.70 12.15 -6.30
N TYR A 43 0.64 12.71 -6.88
CA TYR A 43 0.35 14.15 -6.83
C TYR A 43 -0.82 14.51 -5.94
N LEU A 44 -1.54 13.52 -5.38
CA LEU A 44 -2.76 13.78 -4.63
C LEU A 44 -2.50 13.78 -3.11
N PRO A 45 -3.07 14.73 -2.38
CA PRO A 45 -2.92 14.77 -0.92
C PRO A 45 -3.69 13.66 -0.19
N GLN A 46 -4.65 12.99 -0.86
CA GLN A 46 -5.42 11.90 -0.28
C GLN A 46 -4.66 10.59 -0.17
N ALA A 47 -3.42 10.56 -0.65
CA ALA A 47 -2.59 9.37 -0.57
C ALA A 47 -1.15 9.75 -0.27
N SER A 48 -0.44 8.83 0.35
CA SER A 48 1.01 8.89 0.47
C SER A 48 1.57 7.70 -0.25
N VAL A 49 2.40 7.94 -1.26
CA VAL A 49 3.10 6.89 -1.98
C VAL A 49 4.57 7.02 -1.62
N LEU A 50 5.13 6.00 -0.99
CA LEU A 50 6.48 6.01 -0.49
C LEU A 50 7.30 4.90 -1.11
N VAL A 51 8.59 5.16 -1.30
CA VAL A 51 9.54 4.14 -1.73
C VAL A 51 10.69 4.06 -0.74
N ALA A 52 11.23 2.85 -0.59
CA ALA A 52 12.46 2.63 0.17
C ALA A 52 13.60 2.41 -0.81
N GLU A 53 14.71 3.05 -0.57
CA GLU A 53 15.90 2.96 -1.40
C GLU A 53 17.05 2.32 -0.64
N SER A 54 17.81 1.50 -1.36
CA SER A 54 19.15 1.08 -0.96
C SER A 54 20.11 1.66 -2.00
N GLY A 55 20.88 2.69 -1.58
CA GLY A 55 21.63 3.49 -2.54
C GLY A 55 20.70 4.23 -3.48
N ARG A 56 20.77 3.94 -4.78
CA ARG A 56 19.89 4.54 -5.80
C ARG A 56 18.82 3.59 -6.30
N THR A 57 18.73 2.42 -5.70
CA THR A 57 17.79 1.38 -6.14
C THR A 57 16.57 1.37 -5.25
N VAL A 58 15.38 1.44 -5.83
CA VAL A 58 14.13 1.27 -5.11
C VAL A 58 13.94 -0.21 -4.80
N VAL A 59 13.87 -0.53 -3.51
CA VAL A 59 13.77 -1.91 -3.01
C VAL A 59 12.47 -2.20 -2.27
N GLY A 60 11.61 -1.22 -2.14
CA GLY A 60 10.31 -1.41 -1.53
C GLY A 60 9.39 -0.22 -1.79
N ALA A 61 8.11 -0.43 -1.56
CA ALA A 61 7.11 0.60 -1.74
C ALA A 61 5.93 0.40 -0.79
N ALA A 62 5.30 1.50 -0.45
CA ALA A 62 4.08 1.48 0.36
C ALA A 62 3.12 2.56 -0.13
N VAL A 63 1.83 2.27 -0.01
CA VAL A 63 0.77 3.23 -0.32
C VAL A 63 -0.15 3.33 0.89
N LEU A 64 -0.36 4.56 1.36
CA LEU A 64 -1.37 4.90 2.36
C LEU A 64 -2.46 5.68 1.62
N ALA A 65 -3.68 5.16 1.63
CA ALA A 65 -4.84 5.86 1.09
C ALA A 65 -5.71 6.39 2.23
N LEU A 66 -6.29 7.56 2.05
CA LEU A 66 -7.17 8.16 3.05
C LEU A 66 -8.63 7.91 2.71
N ARG A 67 -9.41 7.60 3.72
CA ARG A 67 -10.86 7.43 3.62
C ARG A 67 -11.52 8.17 4.78
N THR A 68 -12.58 8.90 4.50
CA THR A 68 -13.39 9.48 5.58
C THR A 68 -14.31 8.41 6.15
N SER A 69 -14.53 8.45 7.46
CA SER A 69 -15.39 7.49 8.12
C SER A 69 -16.20 8.17 9.24
N VAL A 70 -17.51 8.11 9.11
CA VAL A 70 -18.42 8.61 10.15
C VAL A 70 -18.21 7.82 11.44
N ARG A 71 -18.03 6.51 11.34
CA ARG A 71 -17.82 5.64 12.51
C ARG A 71 -16.52 5.97 13.25
N ALA A 72 -15.47 6.29 12.53
CA ALA A 72 -14.19 6.66 13.12
C ALA A 72 -14.18 8.12 13.59
N GLY A 73 -15.13 8.94 13.13
CA GLY A 73 -15.17 10.35 13.44
C GLY A 73 -14.13 11.19 12.71
N GLY A 74 -13.63 10.69 11.59
CA GLY A 74 -12.58 11.38 10.84
C GLY A 74 -11.96 10.53 9.76
N ASN A 75 -10.73 10.83 9.43
CA ASN A 75 -9.99 10.08 8.41
C ASN A 75 -9.51 8.72 8.94
N VAL A 76 -9.63 7.73 8.08
CA VAL A 76 -9.00 6.41 8.26
C VAL A 76 -7.92 6.29 7.20
N GLY A 77 -6.70 5.96 7.64
CA GLY A 77 -5.62 5.61 6.72
C GLY A 77 -5.68 4.13 6.41
N VAL A 78 -5.56 3.78 5.13
CA VAL A 78 -5.52 2.39 4.70
C VAL A 78 -4.16 2.11 4.08
N VAL A 79 -3.42 1.18 4.67
CA VAL A 79 -2.17 0.67 4.07
C VAL A 79 -2.61 -0.28 2.96
N ASP A 80 -2.64 0.22 1.74
CA ASP A 80 -3.12 -0.49 0.56
C ASP A 80 -2.03 -1.33 -0.10
N LEU A 81 -0.78 -0.93 0.06
CA LEU A 81 0.38 -1.61 -0.49
C LEU A 81 1.54 -1.52 0.51
N LEU A 82 2.21 -2.63 0.70
CA LEU A 82 3.46 -2.70 1.46
C LEU A 82 4.26 -3.87 0.91
N VAL A 83 5.19 -3.59 0.03
CA VAL A 83 5.98 -4.59 -0.67
C VAL A 83 7.47 -4.30 -0.55
N ALA A 84 8.26 -5.36 -0.52
CA ALA A 84 9.71 -5.27 -0.47
C ALA A 84 10.31 -6.29 -1.42
N ASP A 85 11.44 -5.93 -2.03
CA ASP A 85 12.19 -6.81 -2.91
C ASP A 85 12.73 -8.00 -2.07
N PRO A 86 12.36 -9.25 -2.39
CA PRO A 86 12.80 -10.39 -1.60
C PRO A 86 14.31 -10.65 -1.67
N ARG A 87 15.02 -10.01 -2.59
CA ARG A 87 16.49 -10.11 -2.69
C ARG A 87 17.22 -9.23 -1.67
N HIS A 88 16.49 -8.37 -0.98
CA HIS A 88 16.99 -7.54 0.10
C HIS A 88 16.43 -8.03 1.44
N ASP A 89 16.79 -7.38 2.54
CA ASP A 89 16.19 -7.68 3.84
C ASP A 89 14.76 -7.13 3.85
N ALA A 90 13.82 -7.95 3.35
CA ALA A 90 12.43 -7.57 3.14
C ALA A 90 11.76 -7.09 4.43
N GLU A 91 12.11 -7.71 5.56
CA GLU A 91 11.54 -7.33 6.85
C GLU A 91 12.00 -5.93 7.28
N ARG A 92 13.28 -5.62 7.12
CA ARG A 92 13.81 -4.29 7.45
C ARG A 92 13.29 -3.22 6.49
N VAL A 93 13.14 -3.56 5.22
CA VAL A 93 12.55 -2.65 4.23
C VAL A 93 11.11 -2.33 4.62
N ALA A 94 10.31 -3.36 4.93
CA ALA A 94 8.92 -3.19 5.34
C ALA A 94 8.82 -2.38 6.65
N GLU A 95 9.71 -2.61 7.58
CA GLU A 95 9.76 -1.87 8.85
C GLU A 95 10.04 -0.38 8.64
N SER A 96 10.99 -0.06 7.76
CA SER A 96 11.30 1.32 7.41
C SER A 96 10.11 2.02 6.76
N LEU A 97 9.43 1.32 5.85
CA LEU A 97 8.24 1.84 5.19
C LEU A 97 7.08 2.02 6.17
N ALA A 98 6.84 1.05 7.04
CA ALA A 98 5.77 1.11 8.04
C ALA A 98 5.96 2.30 8.98
N THR A 99 7.19 2.57 9.41
CA THR A 99 7.51 3.71 10.26
C THR A 99 7.07 5.03 9.60
N GLU A 100 7.41 5.20 8.33
CA GLU A 100 7.08 6.43 7.60
C GLU A 100 5.60 6.51 7.22
N ILE A 101 4.97 5.38 6.92
CA ILE A 101 3.52 5.33 6.66
C ILE A 101 2.74 5.78 7.89
N LEU A 102 3.11 5.29 9.07
CA LEU A 102 2.43 5.69 10.31
C LEU A 102 2.67 7.15 10.66
N ARG A 103 3.87 7.66 10.38
CA ARG A 103 4.15 9.08 10.53
C ARG A 103 3.28 9.92 9.61
N SER A 104 3.15 9.52 8.35
CA SER A 104 2.30 10.18 7.37
C SER A 104 0.83 10.17 7.81
N ALA A 105 0.36 9.02 8.31
CA ALA A 105 -1.01 8.90 8.80
C ALA A 105 -1.30 9.87 9.95
N ARG A 106 -0.37 9.99 10.90
CA ARG A 106 -0.50 10.96 12.00
C ARG A 106 -0.54 12.39 11.48
N ASN A 107 0.35 12.72 10.57
CA ASN A 107 0.43 14.06 9.99
C ASN A 107 -0.83 14.43 9.20
N LYS A 108 -1.51 13.43 8.64
CA LYS A 108 -2.76 13.63 7.90
C LYS A 108 -4.00 13.53 8.79
N GLY A 109 -3.82 13.42 10.11
CA GLY A 109 -4.91 13.41 11.06
C GLY A 109 -5.75 12.15 11.06
N CYS A 110 -5.18 11.00 10.74
CA CYS A 110 -5.90 9.75 10.77
C CYS A 110 -6.23 9.34 12.21
N ALA A 111 -7.51 9.06 12.47
CA ALA A 111 -7.97 8.53 13.75
C ALA A 111 -7.63 7.04 13.90
N VAL A 112 -7.63 6.33 12.79
CA VAL A 112 -7.39 4.88 12.71
C VAL A 112 -6.56 4.59 11.47
N VAL A 113 -5.70 3.60 11.55
CA VAL A 113 -4.99 3.05 10.39
C VAL A 113 -5.34 1.58 10.25
N GLU A 114 -5.75 1.20 9.07
CA GLU A 114 -6.06 -0.18 8.70
C GLU A 114 -5.06 -0.68 7.67
N ALA A 115 -4.89 -1.98 7.59
CA ALA A 115 -4.07 -2.59 6.54
C ALA A 115 -4.93 -3.55 5.72
N ALA A 116 -4.91 -3.36 4.40
CA ALA A 116 -5.63 -4.20 3.44
C ALA A 116 -4.61 -4.99 2.62
N LEU A 117 -3.88 -5.88 3.28
CA LEU A 117 -2.84 -6.69 2.67
C LEU A 117 -3.30 -8.14 2.55
N PRO A 118 -2.84 -8.87 1.52
CA PRO A 118 -3.16 -10.29 1.38
C PRO A 118 -2.68 -11.10 2.57
N ALA A 119 -3.42 -12.15 2.92
CA ALA A 119 -2.99 -13.11 3.91
C ALA A 119 -1.64 -13.71 3.52
N GLY A 120 -0.73 -13.80 4.48
CA GLY A 120 0.62 -14.28 4.23
C GLY A 120 1.59 -13.23 3.71
N SER A 121 1.14 -11.99 3.53
CA SER A 121 2.02 -10.88 3.13
C SER A 121 3.14 -10.70 4.15
N PRO A 122 4.41 -10.55 3.70
CA PRO A 122 5.54 -10.29 4.61
C PRO A 122 5.39 -9.01 5.44
N GLY A 123 4.59 -8.07 4.99
CA GLY A 123 4.32 -6.84 5.72
C GLY A 123 3.43 -7.02 6.95
N LEU A 124 2.60 -8.07 7.00
CA LEU A 124 1.69 -8.30 8.12
C LEU A 124 2.40 -8.50 9.45
N PRO A 125 3.43 -9.37 9.58
CA PRO A 125 4.15 -9.51 10.84
C PRO A 125 4.82 -8.21 11.29
N VAL A 126 5.28 -7.41 10.34
CA VAL A 126 5.88 -6.11 10.64
C VAL A 126 4.83 -5.18 11.23
N LEU A 127 3.65 -5.09 10.63
CA LEU A 127 2.57 -4.25 11.14
C LEU A 127 2.08 -4.71 12.51
N GLU A 128 2.04 -6.01 12.75
CA GLU A 128 1.70 -6.55 14.08
C GLU A 128 2.64 -6.02 15.16
N ARG A 129 3.94 -5.92 14.86
CA ARG A 129 4.91 -5.34 15.79
C ARG A 129 4.68 -3.85 16.06
N PHE A 130 3.99 -3.16 15.15
CA PHE A 130 3.60 -1.76 15.34
C PHE A 130 2.24 -1.61 16.03
N GLY A 131 1.64 -2.72 16.49
CA GLY A 131 0.39 -2.71 17.24
C GLY A 131 -0.86 -2.98 16.42
N PHE A 132 -0.71 -3.38 15.17
CA PHE A 132 -1.87 -3.78 14.37
C PHE A 132 -2.42 -5.10 14.86
N GLU A 133 -3.75 -5.17 14.94
CA GLU A 133 -4.46 -6.38 15.35
C GLU A 133 -5.36 -6.85 14.22
N ALA A 134 -5.61 -8.16 14.17
CA ALA A 134 -6.54 -8.72 13.20
C ALA A 134 -7.95 -8.15 13.43
N ALA A 135 -8.55 -7.63 12.37
CA ALA A 135 -9.90 -7.08 12.43
C ALA A 135 -10.93 -8.13 12.04
N ALA A 136 -12.20 -7.88 12.42
CA ALA A 136 -13.31 -8.72 11.98
C ALA A 136 -13.43 -8.69 10.44
N PRO A 137 -13.86 -9.79 9.81
CA PRO A 137 -14.05 -9.83 8.36
C PRO A 137 -15.02 -8.74 7.89
N ARG A 138 -14.70 -8.15 6.75
CA ARG A 138 -15.56 -7.16 6.09
C ARG A 138 -16.44 -7.83 5.05
N THR A 139 -17.63 -7.29 4.86
CA THR A 139 -18.48 -7.69 3.75
C THR A 139 -18.11 -6.86 2.51
N GLU A 140 -17.72 -7.52 1.47
CA GLU A 140 -17.35 -6.89 0.20
C GLU A 140 -18.23 -7.35 -0.95
N THR A 141 -18.44 -6.46 -1.92
CA THR A 141 -19.12 -6.78 -3.15
C THR A 141 -18.34 -6.19 -4.32
N ILE A 142 -18.05 -7.01 -5.31
CA ILE A 142 -17.33 -6.59 -6.51
C ILE A 142 -18.36 -6.10 -7.55
N LEU A 143 -18.67 -4.82 -7.50
CA LEU A 143 -19.70 -4.20 -8.35
C LEU A 143 -19.35 -4.26 -9.84
N ALA A 144 -18.09 -4.10 -10.18
CA ALA A 144 -17.65 -4.15 -11.58
C ALA A 144 -17.91 -5.52 -12.21
N ALA A 145 -17.63 -6.59 -11.49
CA ALA A 145 -17.90 -7.96 -11.95
C ALA A 145 -19.41 -8.22 -12.13
N ARG A 146 -20.23 -7.69 -11.22
CA ARG A 146 -21.69 -7.79 -11.33
C ARG A 146 -22.21 -7.05 -12.56
N ARG A 147 -21.70 -5.87 -12.85
CA ARG A 147 -22.07 -5.11 -14.06
C ARG A 147 -21.75 -5.90 -15.33
N ALA A 148 -20.55 -6.48 -15.39
CA ALA A 148 -20.16 -7.29 -16.53
C ALA A 148 -21.10 -8.48 -16.76
N ARG A 149 -21.53 -9.15 -15.69
CA ARG A 149 -22.48 -10.26 -15.77
C ARG A 149 -23.86 -9.81 -16.19
N ALA A 150 -24.34 -8.68 -15.67
CA ALA A 150 -25.64 -8.12 -16.01
C ALA A 150 -25.71 -7.70 -17.48
N THR A 151 -24.64 -7.16 -18.06
CA THR A 151 -24.59 -6.72 -19.45
C THR A 151 -24.36 -7.88 -20.43
N GLY A 152 -23.86 -9.00 -19.96
CA GLY A 152 -23.63 -10.19 -20.78
C GLY A 152 -24.78 -11.18 -20.86
N GLY A 153 -25.90 -10.84 -20.21
CA GLY A 153 -27.09 -11.73 -20.14
C GLY A 153 -28.05 -11.59 -21.28
#